data_f0a4d02ca1c17f9a58675e23579f221d
#
_entry.id   f0a4d02ca1c17f9a58675e23579f221d
#
_cell.length_a   1.000
_cell.length_b   1.000
_cell.length_c   1.000
_cell.angle_alpha   90.00
_cell.angle_beta   90.00
_cell.angle_gamma   90.00
#
_symmetry.space_group_name_H-M   'P 1'
#
loop_
_entity.id
_entity.type
_entity.pdbx_description
1 polymer ?
#
loop_
_entity_poly.entity_id
_entity_poly.type
_entity_poly.pdbx_seq_one_letter_code
_entity_poly.pdbx_strand_id
1 'polypeptide(L)'
;MAKKMDLGALRQQILELQIDKELKHDLLEVINEKKHYGLVWEDSSEVAWDDMQDQLPVFVEDESKRLDSAPEGSPNHVLIEGDNLNALAALTYAYAGKIDVIYIDPPYNTGNKDFIYNDTFVDKEDGYRHSKWTSFMNRRLKIAKQLLSEKGVIFISIDEHEVAPLRLLGDKIFSEKNFVGQWNWFKSSTPPALSKKIKRTIEYVLCWKTTANDYTFQGTRKVSKSNDPFTKPQNTFKILTFPADSITCAKKDGVLRAGVYGTSKFPNELLDDLVIENGKNVNEVRFKNRFIWLQDTLDKNIDEGLYIELSAKGVLSYKRSNYSPEVPPNFIDSNVGVDTTENAGRQLQEIFGETVFDYPKPVSLIKYLINFTPSKDSTILDFFAGSGTTLHATMQLNSEDGGHRKCILVTNNENNICEKVTYERNKRVINGYTNQKGEEVPGLTHNNLRYYKTEFVPRDQSNFKSRRALMASLVDLLCIKNNIYKEQETFGGKKFKKNVLRYFKDEAGQMLVVLDERVVSIIIPMIAEVATKQNPLKVYVYSDGAYAYEDEFHKVMPVIELCAMPDAFLQALEGRTDILPKRKYSDAMMKEFLQNEALAMHNEEVVKEALSDDYDYVLKEKEDNVTNDIID
;
A
#
# COMPACT_ATOMS: atom_id res chain seq x y z
N MET A 1 -15.70 43.33 -8.44
CA MET A 1 -16.27 42.69 -7.23
C MET A 1 -17.40 41.78 -7.69
N ALA A 2 -17.21 40.47 -7.67
CA ALA A 2 -18.26 39.49 -7.94
C ALA A 2 -19.33 39.60 -6.85
N LYS A 3 -20.59 39.83 -7.23
CA LYS A 3 -21.74 39.94 -6.34
C LYS A 3 -21.88 38.61 -5.57
N LYS A 4 -21.69 38.62 -4.25
CA LYS A 4 -21.86 37.43 -3.39
C LYS A 4 -23.29 36.91 -3.59
N MET A 5 -23.43 35.73 -4.18
CA MET A 5 -24.73 35.13 -4.52
C MET A 5 -25.41 34.69 -3.21
N ASP A 6 -26.61 35.18 -2.95
CA ASP A 6 -27.42 34.75 -1.81
C ASP A 6 -28.04 33.38 -2.09
N LEU A 7 -27.43 32.34 -1.53
CA LEU A 7 -27.88 30.94 -1.69
C LEU A 7 -29.27 30.69 -1.10
N GLY A 8 -29.71 31.50 -0.12
CA GLY A 8 -31.03 31.42 0.46
C GLY A 8 -32.11 31.91 -0.51
N ALA A 9 -31.85 33.05 -1.18
CA ALA A 9 -32.73 33.58 -2.22
C ALA A 9 -32.77 32.66 -3.45
N LEU A 10 -31.61 32.07 -3.83
CA LEU A 10 -31.55 31.12 -4.96
C LEU A 10 -32.33 29.83 -4.66
N ARG A 11 -32.28 29.32 -3.44
CA ARG A 11 -33.08 28.16 -3.00
C ARG A 11 -34.58 28.42 -3.08
N GLN A 12 -35.03 29.59 -2.65
CA GLN A 12 -36.43 29.96 -2.75
C GLN A 12 -36.89 30.05 -4.22
N GLN A 13 -36.06 30.64 -5.09
CA GLN A 13 -36.32 30.69 -6.53
C GLN A 13 -36.44 29.29 -7.14
N ILE A 14 -35.57 28.34 -6.79
CA ILE A 14 -35.65 26.96 -7.28
C ILE A 14 -36.93 26.26 -6.78
N LEU A 15 -37.36 26.52 -5.54
CA LEU A 15 -38.60 25.96 -5.00
C LEU A 15 -39.85 26.46 -5.75
N GLU A 16 -39.79 27.66 -6.31
CA GLU A 16 -40.88 28.29 -7.08
C GLU A 16 -40.85 27.89 -8.56
N LEU A 17 -39.75 27.35 -9.10
CA LEU A 17 -39.66 26.88 -10.48
C LEU A 17 -40.63 25.71 -10.73
N GLN A 18 -41.37 25.78 -11.83
CA GLN A 18 -42.20 24.68 -12.34
C GLN A 18 -41.36 23.77 -13.24
N ILE A 19 -40.50 22.98 -12.64
CA ILE A 19 -39.63 21.98 -13.28
C ILE A 19 -39.95 20.62 -12.71
N ASP A 20 -39.45 19.56 -13.37
CA ASP A 20 -39.61 18.18 -12.90
C ASP A 20 -39.08 18.00 -11.48
N LYS A 21 -39.72 17.11 -10.71
CA LYS A 21 -39.38 16.86 -9.30
C LYS A 21 -37.96 16.35 -9.08
N GLU A 22 -37.48 15.54 -10.00
CA GLU A 22 -36.12 14.96 -9.95
C GLU A 22 -35.09 16.06 -10.20
N LEU A 23 -35.26 16.85 -11.25
CA LEU A 23 -34.39 17.99 -11.54
C LEU A 23 -34.44 19.07 -10.44
N LYS A 24 -35.60 19.29 -9.81
CA LYS A 24 -35.72 20.18 -8.65
C LYS A 24 -34.94 19.66 -7.44
N HIS A 25 -35.00 18.36 -7.20
CA HIS A 25 -34.25 17.70 -6.14
C HIS A 25 -32.76 17.86 -6.36
N ASP A 26 -32.25 17.54 -7.56
CA ASP A 26 -30.84 17.63 -7.94
C ASP A 26 -30.31 19.06 -7.83
N LEU A 27 -31.05 20.06 -8.26
CA LEU A 27 -30.69 21.48 -8.11
C LEU A 27 -30.64 21.93 -6.66
N LEU A 28 -31.56 21.43 -5.80
CA LEU A 28 -31.52 21.71 -4.36
C LEU A 28 -30.36 20.96 -3.67
N GLU A 29 -30.02 19.78 -4.13
CA GLU A 29 -28.87 19.01 -3.65
C GLU A 29 -27.55 19.71 -3.97
N VAL A 30 -27.37 20.19 -5.20
CA VAL A 30 -26.19 20.99 -5.60
C VAL A 30 -26.04 22.27 -4.77
N ILE A 31 -27.16 22.93 -4.38
CA ILE A 31 -27.10 24.10 -3.49
C ILE A 31 -26.83 23.69 -2.05
N ASN A 32 -27.35 22.54 -1.61
CA ASN A 32 -27.13 22.02 -0.26
C ASN A 32 -25.72 21.42 -0.11
N GLU A 33 -25.08 20.91 -1.17
CA GLU A 33 -23.67 20.47 -1.15
C GLU A 33 -22.72 21.59 -0.69
N LYS A 34 -23.09 22.85 -0.86
CA LYS A 34 -22.33 23.99 -0.32
C LYS A 34 -22.62 24.30 1.15
N LYS A 35 -23.59 23.63 1.79
CA LYS A 35 -23.82 23.69 3.24
C LYS A 35 -23.23 22.46 3.90
N HIS A 36 -21.93 22.51 4.15
CA HIS A 36 -21.29 21.50 4.97
C HIS A 36 -21.68 21.70 6.44
N TYR A 37 -22.35 20.71 7.02
CA TYR A 37 -22.50 20.62 8.47
C TYR A 37 -21.21 20.04 9.03
N GLY A 38 -20.56 20.77 9.93
CA GLY A 38 -19.31 20.36 10.56
C GLY A 38 -18.12 21.26 10.19
N LEU A 39 -16.91 20.75 10.43
CA LEU A 39 -15.68 21.49 10.11
C LEU A 39 -15.44 21.50 8.60
N VAL A 40 -15.29 22.69 8.05
CA VAL A 40 -14.93 22.92 6.64
C VAL A 40 -13.50 23.45 6.64
N TRP A 41 -12.61 22.72 5.97
CA TRP A 41 -11.24 23.13 5.76
C TRP A 41 -11.15 23.95 4.47
N GLU A 42 -10.49 25.10 4.54
CA GLU A 42 -10.21 25.88 3.34
C GLU A 42 -9.17 25.15 2.49
N ASP A 43 -9.45 25.04 1.19
CA ASP A 43 -8.50 24.46 0.24
C ASP A 43 -7.45 25.52 -0.12
N SER A 44 -6.19 25.22 0.17
CA SER A 44 -5.06 26.11 -0.10
C SER A 44 -4.37 25.68 -1.40
N SER A 45 -3.88 26.63 -2.21
CA SER A 45 -3.09 26.33 -3.40
C SER A 45 -1.81 25.61 -3.03
N GLU A 46 -1.38 24.65 -3.85
CA GLU A 46 -0.13 23.91 -3.68
C GLU A 46 0.59 23.84 -5.02
N VAL A 47 1.86 24.27 -5.05
CA VAL A 47 2.66 24.36 -6.28
C VAL A 47 2.72 23.02 -7.00
N ALA A 48 3.02 21.93 -6.28
CA ALA A 48 3.08 20.59 -6.85
C ALA A 48 1.76 20.14 -7.50
N TRP A 49 0.61 20.64 -7.01
CA TRP A 49 -0.70 20.41 -7.63
C TRP A 49 -0.90 21.27 -8.87
N ASP A 50 -0.49 22.53 -8.81
CA ASP A 50 -0.68 23.48 -9.89
C ASP A 50 0.22 23.13 -11.10
N ASP A 51 1.43 22.63 -10.88
CA ASP A 51 2.34 22.17 -11.94
C ASP A 51 1.74 21.02 -12.77
N MET A 52 0.92 20.17 -12.16
CA MET A 52 0.23 19.10 -12.86
C MET A 52 -0.93 19.57 -13.77
N GLN A 53 -1.22 20.87 -13.86
CA GLN A 53 -2.25 21.39 -14.79
C GLN A 53 -1.82 21.21 -16.26
N ASP A 54 -0.56 21.48 -16.55
CA ASP A 54 -0.03 21.46 -17.91
C ASP A 54 0.99 20.33 -18.16
N GLN A 55 1.37 19.60 -17.11
CA GLN A 55 2.35 18.54 -17.17
C GLN A 55 1.83 17.26 -16.48
N LEU A 56 2.26 16.11 -16.95
CA LEU A 56 1.99 14.81 -16.35
C LEU A 56 3.24 14.29 -15.64
N PRO A 57 3.14 13.91 -14.37
CA PRO A 57 4.24 13.24 -13.70
C PRO A 57 4.41 11.83 -14.26
N VAL A 58 5.65 11.44 -14.47
CA VAL A 58 6.06 10.13 -15.00
C VAL A 58 7.28 9.63 -14.22
N PHE A 59 7.60 8.34 -14.35
CA PHE A 59 8.79 7.75 -13.74
C PHE A 59 9.86 7.48 -14.78
N VAL A 60 11.11 7.78 -14.42
CA VAL A 60 12.31 7.48 -15.22
C VAL A 60 13.27 6.71 -14.33
N GLU A 61 13.70 5.52 -14.74
CA GLU A 61 14.61 4.69 -13.97
C GLU A 61 16.04 5.26 -13.98
N ASP A 62 16.66 5.37 -12.80
CA ASP A 62 18.10 5.59 -12.64
C ASP A 62 18.81 4.24 -12.55
N GLU A 63 19.20 3.69 -13.70
CA GLU A 63 19.84 2.38 -13.79
C GLU A 63 21.14 2.27 -12.99
N SER A 64 21.82 3.39 -12.72
CA SER A 64 23.07 3.40 -11.94
C SER A 64 22.86 3.04 -10.46
N LYS A 65 21.64 3.16 -9.97
CA LYS A 65 21.24 2.84 -8.61
C LYS A 65 20.44 1.53 -8.50
N ARG A 66 20.32 0.79 -9.60
CA ARG A 66 19.63 -0.50 -9.62
C ARG A 66 20.40 -1.55 -8.82
N LEU A 67 19.70 -2.29 -7.98
CA LEU A 67 20.20 -3.47 -7.27
C LEU A 67 19.35 -4.67 -7.75
N ASP A 68 19.91 -5.51 -8.60
CA ASP A 68 19.21 -6.62 -9.27
C ASP A 68 19.99 -7.94 -9.23
N SER A 69 20.85 -8.09 -8.22
CA SER A 69 21.70 -9.28 -8.01
C SER A 69 21.01 -10.39 -7.20
N ALA A 70 19.76 -10.20 -6.80
CA ALA A 70 19.04 -11.20 -6.02
C ALA A 70 18.74 -12.46 -6.85
N PRO A 71 18.60 -13.64 -6.20
CA PRO A 71 18.15 -14.86 -6.87
C PRO A 71 16.82 -14.65 -7.60
N GLU A 72 16.61 -15.48 -8.59
CA GLU A 72 15.39 -15.56 -9.38
C GLU A 72 14.14 -15.69 -8.45
N GLY A 73 13.01 -15.01 -8.78
CA GLY A 73 11.80 -14.98 -7.93
C GLY A 73 11.82 -13.99 -6.76
N SER A 74 12.94 -13.32 -6.53
CA SER A 74 13.02 -12.31 -5.47
C SER A 74 12.16 -11.07 -5.78
N PRO A 75 11.53 -10.44 -4.75
CA PRO A 75 10.72 -9.25 -4.97
C PRO A 75 11.54 -8.07 -5.49
N ASN A 76 10.97 -7.34 -6.46
CA ASN A 76 11.50 -6.07 -6.93
C ASN A 76 10.85 -4.92 -6.16
N HIS A 77 11.55 -4.35 -5.21
CA HIS A 77 11.14 -3.14 -4.51
C HIS A 77 11.39 -1.91 -5.36
N VAL A 78 10.68 -0.83 -5.08
CA VAL A 78 10.75 0.42 -5.82
C VAL A 78 11.00 1.58 -4.86
N LEU A 79 11.99 2.42 -5.17
CA LEU A 79 12.22 3.71 -4.52
C LEU A 79 12.03 4.81 -5.56
N ILE A 80 11.16 5.76 -5.27
CA ILE A 80 10.83 6.89 -6.13
C ILE A 80 11.30 8.18 -5.46
N GLU A 81 12.22 8.87 -6.10
CA GLU A 81 12.67 10.21 -5.76
C GLU A 81 11.74 11.24 -6.39
N GLY A 82 11.10 12.08 -5.58
CA GLY A 82 10.25 13.16 -6.04
C GLY A 82 9.23 13.62 -5.00
N ASP A 83 8.48 14.66 -5.33
CA ASP A 83 7.33 15.07 -4.51
C ASP A 83 6.29 13.95 -4.47
N ASN A 84 5.78 13.67 -3.27
CA ASN A 84 4.89 12.54 -3.08
C ASN A 84 3.51 12.73 -3.73
N LEU A 85 3.01 13.96 -3.92
CA LEU A 85 1.75 14.19 -4.62
C LEU A 85 1.88 13.83 -6.11
N ASN A 86 2.99 14.24 -6.73
CA ASN A 86 3.30 13.94 -8.13
C ASN A 86 3.55 12.43 -8.32
N ALA A 87 4.31 11.80 -7.42
CA ALA A 87 4.56 10.37 -7.46
C ALA A 87 3.27 9.55 -7.25
N LEU A 88 2.40 9.96 -6.32
CA LEU A 88 1.10 9.31 -6.12
C LEU A 88 0.21 9.40 -7.36
N ALA A 89 0.19 10.57 -8.03
CA ALA A 89 -0.55 10.74 -9.28
C ALA A 89 -0.03 9.76 -10.36
N ALA A 90 1.28 9.67 -10.56
CA ALA A 90 1.89 8.73 -11.51
C ALA A 90 1.66 7.25 -11.11
N LEU A 91 1.67 6.91 -9.82
CA LEU A 91 1.38 5.56 -9.34
C LEU A 91 -0.04 5.10 -9.69
N THR A 92 -1.01 6.01 -9.81
CA THR A 92 -2.38 5.62 -10.20
C THR A 92 -2.44 4.96 -11.57
N TYR A 93 -1.51 5.28 -12.47
CA TYR A 93 -1.47 4.69 -13.81
C TYR A 93 -1.16 3.19 -13.79
N ALA A 94 -0.42 2.72 -12.77
CA ALA A 94 0.00 1.33 -12.66
C ALA A 94 -0.66 0.56 -11.50
N TYR A 95 -0.97 1.24 -10.41
CA TYR A 95 -1.34 0.64 -9.12
C TYR A 95 -2.73 1.01 -8.60
N ALA A 96 -3.60 1.63 -9.40
CA ALA A 96 -4.98 1.85 -8.99
C ALA A 96 -5.64 0.53 -8.52
N GLY A 97 -6.14 0.49 -7.29
CA GLY A 97 -6.77 -0.68 -6.70
C GLY A 97 -5.86 -1.88 -6.40
N LYS A 98 -4.52 -1.69 -6.26
CA LYS A 98 -3.56 -2.78 -6.10
C LYS A 98 -2.67 -2.71 -4.85
N ILE A 99 -2.73 -1.64 -4.08
CA ILE A 99 -1.93 -1.48 -2.87
C ILE A 99 -2.69 -2.09 -1.69
N ASP A 100 -2.10 -3.09 -1.05
CA ASP A 100 -2.73 -3.81 0.06
C ASP A 100 -2.51 -3.12 1.40
N VAL A 101 -1.34 -2.52 1.59
CA VAL A 101 -0.99 -1.81 2.82
C VAL A 101 -0.36 -0.48 2.48
N ILE A 102 -0.93 0.59 2.99
CA ILE A 102 -0.28 1.89 3.03
C ILE A 102 0.15 2.16 4.47
N TYR A 103 1.42 2.46 4.68
CA TYR A 103 1.93 3.04 5.92
C TYR A 103 2.55 4.39 5.61
N ILE A 104 2.22 5.41 6.38
CA ILE A 104 2.82 6.73 6.24
C ILE A 104 3.10 7.39 7.59
N ASP A 105 4.15 8.19 7.60
CA ASP A 105 4.60 9.02 8.70
C ASP A 105 4.72 10.48 8.22
N PRO A 106 3.59 11.21 8.04
CA PRO A 106 3.59 12.56 7.52
C PRO A 106 4.20 13.55 8.52
N PRO A 107 4.58 14.78 8.11
CA PRO A 107 5.00 15.82 9.04
C PRO A 107 3.90 16.11 10.06
N TYR A 108 4.27 16.28 11.33
CA TYR A 108 3.32 16.40 12.44
C TYR A 108 2.83 17.83 12.69
N ASN A 109 3.33 18.79 11.92
CA ASN A 109 2.96 20.21 12.03
C ASN A 109 3.21 20.78 13.43
N THR A 110 4.34 20.43 14.04
CA THR A 110 4.69 20.87 15.41
C THR A 110 5.03 22.36 15.46
N GLY A 111 5.29 22.98 14.30
CA GLY A 111 5.79 24.34 14.14
C GLY A 111 7.28 24.49 14.47
N ASN A 112 8.02 23.38 14.53
CA ASN A 112 9.47 23.37 14.74
C ASN A 112 10.23 23.09 13.42
N LYS A 113 9.76 23.67 12.31
CA LYS A 113 10.32 23.48 10.95
C LYS A 113 10.24 22.02 10.45
N ASP A 114 9.20 21.32 10.83
CA ASP A 114 8.92 19.95 10.45
C ASP A 114 7.88 19.84 9.32
N PHE A 115 7.22 20.95 8.96
CA PHE A 115 6.26 21.00 7.88
C PHE A 115 6.54 22.17 6.94
N ILE A 116 6.79 21.83 5.66
CA ILE A 116 6.97 22.78 4.56
C ILE A 116 5.70 22.78 3.71
N TYR A 117 5.21 23.97 3.40
CA TYR A 117 4.09 24.17 2.49
C TYR A 117 4.43 25.29 1.50
N ASN A 118 4.43 24.97 0.19
CA ASN A 118 4.86 25.89 -0.87
C ASN A 118 6.23 26.54 -0.56
N ASP A 119 7.25 25.70 -0.33
CA ASP A 119 8.65 26.10 -0.05
C ASP A 119 8.86 26.95 1.22
N THR A 120 7.82 27.06 2.06
CA THR A 120 7.90 27.83 3.30
C THR A 120 7.55 26.97 4.51
N PHE A 121 8.37 27.03 5.55
CA PHE A 121 8.05 26.39 6.84
C PHE A 121 6.80 27.02 7.47
N VAL A 122 5.88 26.16 7.90
CA VAL A 122 4.67 26.58 8.62
C VAL A 122 5.02 26.82 10.09
N ASP A 123 4.86 28.07 10.55
CA ASP A 123 5.19 28.48 11.92
C ASP A 123 4.08 28.15 12.92
N LYS A 124 4.42 28.10 14.21
CA LYS A 124 3.47 27.89 15.32
C LYS A 124 2.41 28.97 15.42
N GLU A 125 2.78 30.20 15.08
CA GLU A 125 1.92 31.37 15.13
C GLU A 125 1.02 31.52 13.90
N ASP A 126 1.18 30.63 12.89
CA ASP A 126 0.32 30.62 11.71
C ASP A 126 -1.09 30.15 12.10
N GLY A 127 -2.05 31.07 12.10
CA GLY A 127 -3.45 30.77 12.41
C GLY A 127 -4.13 29.78 11.46
N TYR A 128 -3.56 29.55 10.29
CA TYR A 128 -4.07 28.62 9.25
C TYR A 128 -3.26 27.32 9.17
N ARG A 129 -2.33 27.07 10.08
CA ARG A 129 -1.43 25.91 10.03
C ARG A 129 -2.17 24.56 9.89
N HIS A 130 -3.25 24.38 10.65
CA HIS A 130 -4.07 23.16 10.60
C HIS A 130 -4.83 23.02 9.27
N SER A 131 -5.32 24.13 8.70
CA SER A 131 -5.98 24.14 7.38
C SER A 131 -4.99 23.83 6.26
N LYS A 132 -3.78 24.40 6.29
CA LYS A 132 -2.71 24.11 5.34
C LYS A 132 -2.33 22.63 5.40
N TRP A 133 -2.09 22.09 6.60
CA TRP A 133 -1.77 20.69 6.79
C TRP A 133 -2.89 19.76 6.32
N THR A 134 -4.12 20.09 6.63
CA THR A 134 -5.29 19.30 6.24
C THR A 134 -5.50 19.33 4.73
N SER A 135 -5.30 20.50 4.08
CA SER A 135 -5.34 20.62 2.61
C SER A 135 -4.25 19.78 1.93
N PHE A 136 -3.02 19.86 2.43
CA PHE A 136 -1.88 19.04 2.00
C PHE A 136 -2.18 17.54 2.09
N MET A 137 -2.69 17.07 3.22
CA MET A 137 -3.02 15.66 3.42
C MET A 137 -4.25 15.22 2.61
N ASN A 138 -5.26 16.09 2.44
CA ASN A 138 -6.48 15.77 1.72
C ASN A 138 -6.22 15.32 0.27
N ARG A 139 -5.34 16.02 -0.45
CA ARG A 139 -4.99 15.67 -1.83
C ARG A 139 -4.33 14.29 -1.88
N ARG A 140 -3.34 14.06 -1.04
CA ARG A 140 -2.58 12.81 -0.96
C ARG A 140 -3.43 11.62 -0.54
N LEU A 141 -4.26 11.78 0.49
CA LEU A 141 -5.12 10.71 0.98
C LEU A 141 -6.26 10.34 0.00
N LYS A 142 -6.77 11.30 -0.79
CA LYS A 142 -7.73 11.00 -1.86
C LYS A 142 -7.12 10.10 -2.94
N ILE A 143 -5.88 10.37 -3.35
CA ILE A 143 -5.17 9.54 -4.32
C ILE A 143 -4.82 8.19 -3.67
N ALA A 144 -4.31 8.19 -2.45
CA ALA A 144 -4.01 6.98 -1.70
C ALA A 144 -5.21 6.02 -1.60
N LYS A 145 -6.42 6.56 -1.39
CA LYS A 145 -7.65 5.76 -1.41
C LYS A 145 -7.88 5.03 -2.73
N GLN A 146 -7.57 5.67 -3.87
CA GLN A 146 -7.74 5.04 -5.19
C GLN A 146 -6.68 3.96 -5.46
N LEU A 147 -5.51 4.06 -4.82
CA LEU A 147 -4.46 3.06 -4.91
C LEU A 147 -4.77 1.81 -4.10
N LEU A 148 -5.55 1.93 -3.00
CA LEU A 148 -5.87 0.78 -2.13
C LEU A 148 -6.64 -0.30 -2.87
N SER A 149 -6.22 -1.55 -2.65
CA SER A 149 -6.92 -2.75 -3.13
C SER A 149 -8.28 -2.92 -2.42
N GLU A 150 -9.11 -3.83 -2.92
CA GLU A 150 -10.42 -4.12 -2.33
C GLU A 150 -10.34 -4.50 -0.84
N LYS A 151 -9.24 -5.11 -0.43
CA LYS A 151 -8.96 -5.51 0.96
C LYS A 151 -7.86 -4.68 1.62
N GLY A 152 -7.56 -3.52 1.04
CA GLY A 152 -6.48 -2.65 1.47
C GLY A 152 -6.71 -1.97 2.82
N VAL A 153 -5.62 -1.58 3.46
CA VAL A 153 -5.59 -0.82 4.72
C VAL A 153 -4.59 0.30 4.65
N ILE A 154 -4.88 1.39 5.37
CA ILE A 154 -3.94 2.49 5.55
C ILE A 154 -3.68 2.74 7.03
N PHE A 155 -2.40 2.80 7.41
CA PHE A 155 -1.91 3.17 8.73
C PHE A 155 -1.22 4.53 8.62
N ILE A 156 -1.56 5.45 9.51
CA ILE A 156 -1.00 6.80 9.54
C ILE A 156 -0.48 7.11 10.93
N SER A 157 0.83 7.27 11.07
CA SER A 157 1.45 7.76 12.30
C SER A 157 1.22 9.25 12.45
N ILE A 158 0.96 9.72 13.67
CA ILE A 158 0.73 11.13 13.98
C ILE A 158 0.91 11.38 15.48
N ASP A 159 1.14 12.62 15.87
CA ASP A 159 1.14 13.02 17.26
C ASP A 159 -0.11 13.85 17.65
N GLU A 160 -0.12 14.40 18.85
CA GLU A 160 -1.24 15.16 19.40
C GLU A 160 -1.54 16.47 18.67
N HIS A 161 -0.64 16.99 17.81
CA HIS A 161 -0.89 18.24 17.10
C HIS A 161 -1.97 18.10 16.04
N GLU A 162 -1.94 16.99 15.28
CA GLU A 162 -2.84 16.80 14.15
C GLU A 162 -3.69 15.51 14.22
N VAL A 163 -3.68 14.76 15.33
CA VAL A 163 -4.47 13.53 15.46
C VAL A 163 -5.98 13.77 15.29
N ALA A 164 -6.51 14.85 15.84
CA ALA A 164 -7.94 15.16 15.72
C ALA A 164 -8.33 15.63 14.31
N PRO A 165 -7.62 16.59 13.67
CA PRO A 165 -7.84 16.92 12.25
C PRO A 165 -7.69 15.72 11.32
N LEU A 166 -6.67 14.88 11.53
CA LEU A 166 -6.46 13.67 10.73
C LEU A 166 -7.62 12.70 10.85
N ARG A 167 -8.15 12.48 12.07
CA ARG A 167 -9.29 11.60 12.28
C ARG A 167 -10.51 12.06 11.49
N LEU A 168 -10.85 13.34 11.56
CA LEU A 168 -11.99 13.91 10.83
C LEU A 168 -11.78 13.85 9.31
N LEU A 169 -10.56 14.14 8.85
CA LEU A 169 -10.21 14.05 7.43
C LEU A 169 -10.29 12.60 6.92
N GLY A 170 -9.74 11.66 7.67
CA GLY A 170 -9.75 10.23 7.33
C GLY A 170 -11.18 9.68 7.27
N ASP A 171 -12.03 10.03 8.22
CA ASP A 171 -13.43 9.63 8.24
C ASP A 171 -14.21 10.20 7.03
N LYS A 172 -13.89 11.43 6.60
CA LYS A 172 -14.46 12.04 5.39
C LYS A 172 -14.01 11.30 4.11
N ILE A 173 -12.73 10.91 4.01
CA ILE A 173 -12.17 10.29 2.80
C ILE A 173 -12.49 8.80 2.74
N PHE A 174 -12.22 8.06 3.82
CA PHE A 174 -12.33 6.59 3.86
C PHE A 174 -13.68 6.10 4.39
N SER A 175 -14.51 6.97 4.93
CA SER A 175 -15.74 6.73 5.68
C SER A 175 -15.49 6.29 7.14
N GLU A 176 -16.26 6.87 8.09
CA GLU A 176 -16.19 6.54 9.51
C GLU A 176 -16.39 5.05 9.81
N LYS A 177 -17.32 4.40 9.08
CA LYS A 177 -17.59 2.94 9.21
C LYS A 177 -16.38 2.06 8.89
N ASN A 178 -15.40 2.58 8.17
CA ASN A 178 -14.18 1.90 7.78
C ASN A 178 -13.00 2.18 8.72
N PHE A 179 -13.21 2.99 9.75
CA PHE A 179 -12.20 3.22 10.77
C PHE A 179 -12.01 1.96 11.61
N VAL A 180 -10.79 1.45 11.65
CA VAL A 180 -10.43 0.24 12.39
C VAL A 180 -10.13 0.55 13.84
N GLY A 181 -9.33 1.60 14.08
CA GLY A 181 -8.93 1.99 15.41
C GLY A 181 -7.76 2.97 15.44
N GLN A 182 -7.44 3.36 16.66
CA GLN A 182 -6.27 4.15 17.00
C GLN A 182 -5.43 3.36 17.98
N TRP A 183 -4.15 3.18 17.63
CA TRP A 183 -3.15 2.60 18.53
C TRP A 183 -2.32 3.70 19.15
N ASN A 184 -1.97 3.52 20.43
CA ASN A 184 -1.06 4.38 21.18
C ASN A 184 0.29 3.68 21.24
N TRP A 185 1.26 4.18 20.47
CA TRP A 185 2.61 3.64 20.47
C TRP A 185 3.47 4.35 21.52
N PHE A 186 4.10 3.56 22.39
CA PHE A 186 5.05 4.08 23.38
C PHE A 186 6.39 4.37 22.69
N LYS A 187 6.57 5.64 22.31
CA LYS A 187 7.72 6.07 21.50
C LYS A 187 8.99 6.31 22.28
N SER A 188 8.90 6.69 23.56
CA SER A 188 10.07 7.10 24.34
C SER A 188 9.88 6.84 25.82
N SER A 189 10.93 6.26 26.43
CA SER A 189 11.06 6.13 27.88
C SER A 189 11.74 7.36 28.53
N THR A 190 12.38 8.21 27.71
CA THR A 190 13.15 9.38 28.16
C THR A 190 12.63 10.67 27.51
N PRO A 191 11.35 11.05 27.76
CA PRO A 191 10.79 12.25 27.18
C PRO A 191 11.52 13.49 27.72
N PRO A 192 11.57 14.61 26.95
CA PRO A 192 12.24 15.84 27.37
C PRO A 192 11.79 16.31 28.72
N ALA A 193 12.73 16.57 29.63
CA ALA A 193 12.46 16.95 31.01
C ALA A 193 11.91 18.40 31.18
N LEU A 194 12.04 19.22 30.14
CA LEU A 194 11.71 20.67 30.18
C LEU A 194 10.22 20.98 29.97
N SER A 195 9.37 19.98 29.75
CA SER A 195 7.93 20.22 29.60
C SER A 195 7.31 20.69 30.89
N LYS A 196 6.63 21.85 30.85
CA LYS A 196 5.88 22.43 31.99
C LYS A 196 4.43 21.88 32.08
N LYS A 197 3.97 21.08 31.10
CA LYS A 197 2.58 20.56 31.01
C LYS A 197 2.56 19.08 31.27
N ILE A 198 2.80 18.28 30.21
CA ILE A 198 2.83 16.82 30.28
C ILE A 198 4.09 16.29 29.60
N LYS A 199 4.54 15.11 30.01
CA LYS A 199 5.60 14.37 29.31
C LYS A 199 4.97 13.56 28.19
N ARG A 200 5.44 13.76 26.96
CA ARG A 200 4.94 13.10 25.75
C ARG A 200 5.71 11.82 25.53
N THR A 201 5.11 10.70 25.87
CA THR A 201 5.71 9.36 25.76
C THR A 201 5.10 8.51 24.68
N ILE A 202 3.99 8.95 24.09
CA ILE A 202 3.25 8.22 23.07
C ILE A 202 3.10 9.03 21.78
N GLU A 203 2.96 8.31 20.68
CA GLU A 203 2.42 8.77 19.40
C GLU A 203 1.25 7.88 19.03
N TYR A 204 0.51 8.26 18.00
CA TYR A 204 -0.70 7.57 17.57
C TYR A 204 -0.49 6.95 16.20
N VAL A 205 -1.13 5.80 15.98
CA VAL A 205 -1.28 5.21 14.65
C VAL A 205 -2.78 5.05 14.39
N LEU A 206 -3.31 5.77 13.42
CA LEU A 206 -4.70 5.66 12.99
C LEU A 206 -4.80 4.71 11.80
N CYS A 207 -5.87 3.92 11.75
CA CYS A 207 -6.08 2.96 10.67
C CYS A 207 -7.49 3.03 10.10
N TRP A 208 -7.58 3.03 8.78
CA TRP A 208 -8.79 2.80 8.01
C TRP A 208 -8.57 1.63 7.06
N LYS A 209 -9.67 0.92 6.75
CA LYS A 209 -9.70 -0.16 5.78
C LYS A 209 -10.64 0.17 4.63
N THR A 210 -10.54 -0.55 3.52
CA THR A 210 -11.54 -0.50 2.45
C THR A 210 -12.83 -1.20 2.87
N THR A 211 -13.96 -0.87 2.24
CA THR A 211 -15.28 -1.40 2.64
C THR A 211 -15.39 -2.92 2.46
N ALA A 212 -14.73 -3.48 1.44
CA ALA A 212 -14.73 -4.92 1.16
C ALA A 212 -13.77 -5.73 2.04
N ASN A 213 -12.93 -5.07 2.84
CA ASN A 213 -12.01 -5.74 3.74
C ASN A 213 -12.77 -6.38 4.92
N ASP A 214 -12.73 -7.70 5.02
CA ASP A 214 -13.45 -8.53 5.97
C ASP A 214 -12.56 -9.39 6.88
N TYR A 215 -11.23 -9.35 6.71
CA TYR A 215 -10.34 -10.16 7.54
C TYR A 215 -10.19 -9.62 8.96
N THR A 216 -9.88 -10.52 9.88
CA THR A 216 -9.54 -10.17 11.26
C THR A 216 -8.07 -9.76 11.34
N PHE A 217 -7.79 -8.61 11.92
CA PHE A 217 -6.42 -8.15 12.17
C PHE A 217 -5.70 -9.11 13.11
N GLN A 218 -4.50 -9.50 12.75
CA GLN A 218 -3.68 -10.47 13.48
C GLN A 218 -2.61 -9.74 14.29
N GLY A 219 -2.78 -9.71 15.61
CA GLY A 219 -1.74 -9.26 16.53
C GLY A 219 -0.66 -10.33 16.75
N THR A 220 0.19 -10.11 17.74
CA THR A 220 1.18 -11.11 18.15
C THR A 220 0.50 -12.35 18.71
N ARG A 221 1.05 -13.52 18.41
CA ARG A 221 0.67 -14.74 19.11
C ARG A 221 1.01 -14.58 20.59
N LYS A 222 0.08 -14.93 21.44
CA LYS A 222 0.31 -14.94 22.89
C LYS A 222 1.39 -15.97 23.21
N VAL A 223 2.60 -15.52 23.49
CA VAL A 223 3.66 -16.36 24.07
C VAL A 223 3.57 -16.18 25.58
N SER A 224 2.63 -16.90 26.22
CA SER A 224 2.57 -16.92 27.67
C SER A 224 3.77 -17.68 28.23
N LYS A 225 4.54 -17.05 29.11
CA LYS A 225 5.59 -17.73 29.90
C LYS A 225 4.97 -18.63 30.96
N SER A 226 3.71 -18.42 31.33
CA SER A 226 2.96 -19.20 32.32
C SER A 226 1.80 -19.94 31.65
N ASN A 227 1.39 -21.05 32.25
CA ASN A 227 0.21 -21.77 31.83
C ASN A 227 -1.06 -20.93 32.02
N ASP A 228 -2.05 -21.14 31.16
CA ASP A 228 -3.36 -20.50 31.27
C ASP A 228 -4.23 -21.16 32.33
N PRO A 229 -5.06 -20.41 33.07
CA PRO A 229 -5.94 -20.99 34.05
C PRO A 229 -7.11 -21.73 33.39
N PHE A 230 -7.41 -22.95 33.89
CA PHE A 230 -8.58 -23.75 33.47
C PHE A 230 -9.94 -23.20 33.93
N THR A 231 -9.94 -22.26 34.87
CA THR A 231 -11.13 -21.82 35.58
C THR A 231 -11.30 -20.32 35.58
N LYS A 232 -12.57 -19.88 35.59
CA LYS A 232 -12.96 -18.47 35.83
C LYS A 232 -13.95 -18.36 36.96
N PRO A 233 -13.78 -17.43 37.91
CA PRO A 233 -14.65 -17.30 39.10
C PRO A 233 -16.14 -17.09 38.80
N GLN A 234 -16.48 -16.49 37.64
CA GLN A 234 -17.85 -16.19 37.23
C GLN A 234 -18.56 -17.39 36.55
N ASN A 235 -17.85 -18.47 36.22
CA ASN A 235 -18.45 -19.63 35.58
C ASN A 235 -19.20 -20.50 36.59
N THR A 236 -20.17 -21.28 36.11
CA THR A 236 -20.84 -22.31 36.88
C THR A 236 -19.93 -23.52 37.11
N PHE A 237 -20.16 -24.27 38.19
CA PHE A 237 -19.45 -25.52 38.45
C PHE A 237 -19.78 -26.54 37.37
N LYS A 238 -18.77 -27.24 36.89
CA LYS A 238 -18.84 -28.32 35.91
C LYS A 238 -17.95 -29.46 36.39
N ILE A 239 -18.27 -30.66 35.96
CA ILE A 239 -17.40 -31.82 36.14
C ILE A 239 -16.79 -32.11 34.79
N LEU A 240 -15.45 -32.20 34.75
CA LEU A 240 -14.71 -32.62 33.57
C LEU A 240 -13.94 -33.90 33.90
N THR A 241 -13.92 -34.81 32.94
CA THR A 241 -13.19 -36.07 32.95
C THR A 241 -11.89 -35.91 32.15
N PHE A 242 -10.80 -36.28 32.75
CA PHE A 242 -9.47 -36.22 32.15
C PHE A 242 -8.98 -37.65 31.92
N PRO A 243 -8.69 -38.06 30.69
CA PRO A 243 -8.18 -39.39 30.37
C PRO A 243 -6.84 -39.68 31.05
N ALA A 244 -6.47 -40.95 31.13
CA ALA A 244 -5.11 -41.36 31.52
C ALA A 244 -4.08 -40.68 30.61
N ASP A 245 -2.88 -40.39 31.10
CA ASP A 245 -1.76 -39.74 30.44
C ASP A 245 -1.97 -38.28 29.98
N SER A 246 -3.17 -37.68 30.26
CA SER A 246 -3.51 -36.33 29.81
C SER A 246 -2.99 -35.21 30.72
N ILE A 247 -2.65 -35.49 31.97
CA ILE A 247 -2.24 -34.51 32.97
C ILE A 247 -0.78 -34.74 33.38
N THR A 248 0.06 -33.71 33.21
CA THR A 248 1.38 -33.68 33.83
C THR A 248 1.27 -33.19 35.27
N CYS A 249 1.75 -33.97 36.21
CA CYS A 249 1.60 -33.71 37.64
C CYS A 249 2.94 -33.20 38.24
N ALA A 250 2.94 -32.01 38.80
CA ALA A 250 4.09 -31.47 39.54
C ALA A 250 4.17 -32.05 40.98
N LYS A 251 3.30 -32.99 41.35
CA LYS A 251 3.29 -33.74 42.61
C LYS A 251 4.16 -34.99 42.44
N LYS A 252 4.70 -35.50 43.58
CA LYS A 252 5.44 -36.78 43.60
C LYS A 252 4.53 -37.94 43.20
N ASP A 253 5.09 -38.97 42.60
CA ASP A 253 4.44 -40.22 42.29
C ASP A 253 3.77 -40.82 43.50
N GLY A 254 2.63 -41.47 43.30
CA GLY A 254 1.79 -42.04 44.33
C GLY A 254 0.32 -41.73 44.12
N VAL A 255 -0.50 -41.95 45.12
CA VAL A 255 -1.93 -41.75 45.06
C VAL A 255 -2.34 -40.46 45.75
N LEU A 256 -2.94 -39.53 44.98
CA LEU A 256 -3.62 -38.36 45.52
C LEU A 256 -5.09 -38.70 45.74
N ARG A 257 -5.52 -38.76 47.00
CA ARG A 257 -6.91 -39.11 47.36
C ARG A 257 -7.91 -38.07 46.89
N ALA A 258 -9.14 -38.49 46.61
CA ALA A 258 -10.26 -37.60 46.36
C ALA A 258 -10.40 -36.55 47.48
N GLY A 259 -10.67 -35.28 47.09
CA GLY A 259 -10.75 -34.16 48.04
C GLY A 259 -10.57 -32.79 47.38
N VAL A 260 -10.55 -31.74 48.19
CA VAL A 260 -10.40 -30.36 47.72
C VAL A 260 -8.96 -29.93 47.83
N TYR A 261 -8.39 -29.54 46.70
CA TYR A 261 -7.02 -29.05 46.54
C TYR A 261 -7.00 -27.63 45.99
N GLY A 262 -5.83 -27.09 45.73
CA GLY A 262 -5.65 -25.77 45.17
C GLY A 262 -5.45 -24.69 46.24
N THR A 263 -5.83 -23.47 45.93
CA THR A 263 -5.74 -22.33 46.84
C THR A 263 -7.14 -21.81 47.15
N SER A 264 -7.29 -20.99 48.21
CA SER A 264 -8.59 -20.35 48.54
C SER A 264 -9.19 -19.58 47.37
N LYS A 265 -8.34 -19.02 46.51
CA LYS A 265 -8.76 -18.30 45.27
C LYS A 265 -9.09 -19.25 44.11
N PHE A 266 -8.44 -20.41 44.04
CA PHE A 266 -8.61 -21.42 43.00
C PHE A 266 -8.76 -22.82 43.60
N PRO A 267 -9.88 -23.11 44.28
CA PRO A 267 -10.15 -24.44 44.79
C PRO A 267 -10.43 -25.38 43.62
N ASN A 268 -9.99 -26.64 43.74
CA ASN A 268 -10.13 -27.67 42.75
C ASN A 268 -10.56 -28.99 43.45
N GLU A 269 -11.79 -29.43 43.22
CA GLU A 269 -12.37 -30.62 43.85
C GLU A 269 -12.07 -31.83 42.96
N LEU A 270 -11.19 -32.72 43.43
CA LEU A 270 -10.86 -34.01 42.84
C LEU A 270 -11.90 -35.04 43.32
N LEU A 271 -12.64 -35.66 42.39
CA LEU A 271 -13.74 -36.57 42.71
C LEU A 271 -13.30 -38.03 42.83
N ASP A 272 -12.21 -38.39 42.17
CA ASP A 272 -11.66 -39.76 42.16
C ASP A 272 -10.22 -39.73 42.68
N ASP A 273 -9.74 -40.89 43.16
CA ASP A 273 -8.32 -41.02 43.50
C ASP A 273 -7.46 -40.91 42.24
N LEU A 274 -6.49 -40.00 42.22
CA LEU A 274 -5.55 -39.78 41.13
C LEU A 274 -4.25 -40.53 41.38
N VAL A 275 -3.95 -41.50 40.54
CA VAL A 275 -2.69 -42.24 40.58
C VAL A 275 -1.66 -41.56 39.67
N ILE A 276 -0.51 -41.22 40.24
CA ILE A 276 0.58 -40.51 39.54
C ILE A 276 1.77 -41.45 39.44
N GLU A 277 2.23 -41.70 38.21
CA GLU A 277 3.46 -42.44 37.92
C GLU A 277 4.27 -41.68 36.86
N ASN A 278 5.58 -41.54 37.06
CA ASN A 278 6.46 -40.79 36.17
C ASN A 278 5.99 -39.36 35.87
N GLY A 279 5.36 -38.73 36.88
CA GLY A 279 4.84 -37.35 36.75
C GLY A 279 3.59 -37.20 35.89
N LYS A 280 2.83 -38.30 35.58
CA LYS A 280 1.58 -38.28 34.84
C LYS A 280 0.47 -39.05 35.55
N ASN A 281 -0.81 -38.72 35.24
CA ASN A 281 -1.91 -39.51 35.68
C ASN A 281 -2.01 -40.83 34.89
N VAL A 282 -2.03 -41.96 35.55
CA VAL A 282 -2.16 -43.28 34.89
C VAL A 282 -3.60 -43.78 34.83
N ASN A 283 -4.52 -43.12 35.50
CA ASN A 283 -5.95 -43.42 35.45
C ASN A 283 -6.77 -42.24 34.99
N GLU A 284 -7.96 -42.51 34.47
CA GLU A 284 -8.98 -41.50 34.24
C GLU A 284 -9.40 -40.85 35.57
N VAL A 285 -9.62 -39.54 35.58
CA VAL A 285 -9.92 -38.78 36.79
C VAL A 285 -10.88 -37.64 36.52
N ARG A 286 -11.83 -37.41 37.43
CA ARG A 286 -12.80 -36.32 37.35
C ARG A 286 -12.46 -35.20 38.32
N PHE A 287 -12.55 -33.98 37.81
CA PHE A 287 -12.45 -32.76 38.62
C PHE A 287 -13.75 -31.98 38.52
N LYS A 288 -14.16 -31.38 39.63
CA LYS A 288 -15.26 -30.42 39.66
C LYS A 288 -14.72 -29.03 39.96
N ASN A 289 -14.97 -28.11 39.04
CA ASN A 289 -14.56 -26.73 39.19
C ASN A 289 -15.39 -25.81 38.28
N ARG A 290 -15.10 -24.49 38.32
CA ARG A 290 -15.69 -23.48 37.43
C ARG A 290 -14.94 -23.42 36.10
N PHE A 291 -14.94 -24.53 35.38
CA PHE A 291 -14.17 -24.67 34.13
C PHE A 291 -14.64 -23.74 33.03
N ILE A 292 -13.67 -23.32 32.21
CA ILE A 292 -13.94 -22.48 31.04
C ILE A 292 -14.52 -23.26 29.87
N TRP A 293 -14.29 -24.58 29.81
CA TRP A 293 -14.73 -25.46 28.72
C TRP A 293 -15.85 -26.45 29.16
N LEU A 294 -16.46 -27.07 28.15
CA LEU A 294 -17.26 -28.27 28.26
C LEU A 294 -16.40 -29.49 27.93
N GLN A 295 -16.90 -30.71 28.19
CA GLN A 295 -16.16 -31.94 27.96
C GLN A 295 -15.70 -32.07 26.50
N ASP A 296 -16.60 -31.94 25.53
CA ASP A 296 -16.27 -32.06 24.10
C ASP A 296 -15.14 -31.12 23.68
N THR A 297 -15.09 -29.92 24.29
CA THR A 297 -14.01 -28.95 24.02
C THR A 297 -12.68 -29.37 24.64
N LEU A 298 -12.72 -29.96 25.83
CA LEU A 298 -11.54 -30.51 26.49
C LEU A 298 -10.97 -31.67 25.67
N ASP A 299 -11.80 -32.62 25.28
CA ASP A 299 -11.42 -33.83 24.54
C ASP A 299 -10.76 -33.44 23.22
N LYS A 300 -11.40 -32.54 22.44
CA LYS A 300 -10.85 -32.03 21.21
C LYS A 300 -9.46 -31.35 21.40
N ASN A 301 -9.30 -30.51 22.44
CA ASN A 301 -8.03 -29.88 22.71
C ASN A 301 -6.94 -30.89 23.15
N ILE A 302 -7.30 -31.94 23.88
CA ILE A 302 -6.36 -33.02 24.25
C ILE A 302 -5.88 -33.74 22.99
N ASP A 303 -6.77 -34.08 22.06
CA ASP A 303 -6.45 -34.68 20.77
C ASP A 303 -5.54 -33.80 19.92
N GLU A 304 -5.68 -32.47 20.02
CA GLU A 304 -4.83 -31.45 19.38
C GLU A 304 -3.48 -31.21 20.12
N GLY A 305 -3.17 -31.98 21.17
CA GLY A 305 -1.92 -31.94 21.92
C GLY A 305 -1.87 -30.84 22.99
N LEU A 306 -2.99 -30.59 23.68
CA LEU A 306 -3.04 -29.69 24.82
C LEU A 306 -2.13 -30.17 25.94
N TYR A 307 -1.22 -29.33 26.42
CA TYR A 307 -0.47 -29.58 27.64
C TYR A 307 -1.28 -29.16 28.86
N ILE A 308 -1.54 -30.12 29.77
CA ILE A 308 -2.25 -29.88 31.00
C ILE A 308 -1.31 -30.14 32.18
N GLU A 309 -1.31 -29.24 33.15
CA GLU A 309 -0.48 -29.34 34.34
C GLU A 309 -1.32 -29.26 35.61
N LEU A 310 -1.11 -30.21 36.51
CA LEU A 310 -1.56 -30.15 37.91
C LEU A 310 -0.37 -29.68 38.77
N SER A 311 -0.42 -28.48 39.28
CA SER A 311 0.63 -27.91 40.11
C SER A 311 0.80 -28.68 41.44
N ALA A 312 1.93 -28.46 42.14
CA ALA A 312 2.18 -29.05 43.47
C ALA A 312 1.07 -28.71 44.49
N LYS A 313 0.36 -27.59 44.33
CA LYS A 313 -0.79 -27.19 45.14
C LYS A 313 -2.12 -27.79 44.67
N GLY A 314 -2.14 -28.54 43.57
CA GLY A 314 -3.35 -29.15 43.01
C GLY A 314 -4.21 -28.18 42.20
N VAL A 315 -3.62 -27.12 41.60
CA VAL A 315 -4.31 -26.23 40.68
C VAL A 315 -4.06 -26.70 39.25
N LEU A 316 -5.13 -26.88 38.48
CA LEU A 316 -5.06 -27.19 37.04
C LEU A 316 -4.80 -25.95 36.22
N SER A 317 -3.88 -26.10 35.26
CA SER A 317 -3.55 -25.10 34.24
C SER A 317 -3.28 -25.77 32.89
N TYR A 318 -3.33 -25.02 31.80
CA TYR A 318 -3.05 -25.59 30.47
C TYR A 318 -2.17 -24.69 29.64
N LYS A 319 -1.56 -25.28 28.59
CA LYS A 319 -0.83 -24.58 27.56
C LYS A 319 -1.16 -25.22 26.21
N ARG A 320 -1.55 -24.41 25.23
CA ARG A 320 -1.76 -24.90 23.86
C ARG A 320 -0.44 -24.94 23.11
N SER A 321 -0.30 -25.94 22.22
CA SER A 321 0.83 -25.99 21.27
C SER A 321 0.76 -24.85 20.26
N ASN A 322 -0.46 -24.48 19.85
CA ASN A 322 -0.72 -23.40 18.92
C ASN A 322 -1.80 -22.44 19.47
N TYR A 323 -1.42 -21.18 19.61
CA TYR A 323 -2.38 -20.11 19.86
C TYR A 323 -2.69 -19.41 18.53
N SER A 324 -3.96 -19.21 18.21
CA SER A 324 -4.35 -18.31 17.15
C SER A 324 -3.87 -16.90 17.49
N PRO A 325 -3.46 -16.09 16.52
CA PRO A 325 -3.17 -14.68 16.77
C PRO A 325 -4.36 -13.99 17.43
N GLU A 326 -4.11 -13.27 18.50
CA GLU A 326 -5.13 -12.41 19.11
C GLU A 326 -5.28 -11.13 18.29
N VAL A 327 -6.44 -10.48 18.35
CA VAL A 327 -6.62 -9.13 17.80
C VAL A 327 -5.63 -8.19 18.50
N PRO A 328 -4.94 -7.29 17.77
CA PRO A 328 -3.91 -6.44 18.37
C PRO A 328 -4.48 -5.53 19.46
N PRO A 329 -3.81 -5.40 20.62
CA PRO A 329 -4.20 -4.44 21.65
C PRO A 329 -4.01 -3.00 21.12
N ASN A 330 -4.75 -2.05 21.66
CA ASN A 330 -4.67 -0.63 21.27
C ASN A 330 -3.47 0.12 21.87
N PHE A 331 -2.61 -0.56 22.60
CA PHE A 331 -1.36 -0.04 23.14
C PHE A 331 -0.18 -0.86 22.64
N ILE A 332 0.77 -0.20 22.00
CA ILE A 332 1.94 -0.81 21.34
C ILE A 332 3.19 -0.40 22.12
N ASP A 333 3.91 -1.38 22.65
CA ASP A 333 5.16 -1.21 23.38
C ASP A 333 6.05 -2.47 23.29
N SER A 334 7.06 -2.57 24.12
CA SER A 334 7.96 -3.72 24.21
C SER A 334 7.26 -5.04 24.58
N ASN A 335 6.05 -5.02 25.17
CA ASN A 335 5.30 -6.24 25.48
C ASN A 335 4.78 -6.94 24.22
N VAL A 336 4.59 -6.19 23.13
CA VAL A 336 4.26 -6.72 21.81
C VAL A 336 5.47 -6.77 20.86
N GLY A 337 6.67 -6.57 21.40
CA GLY A 337 7.93 -6.64 20.66
C GLY A 337 8.25 -5.40 19.83
N VAL A 338 7.68 -4.24 20.18
CA VAL A 338 7.90 -2.98 19.45
C VAL A 338 8.83 -2.06 20.24
N ASP A 339 9.84 -1.54 19.56
CA ASP A 339 10.86 -0.66 20.10
C ASP A 339 10.43 0.80 20.18
N THR A 340 11.28 1.60 20.84
CA THR A 340 11.15 3.05 20.92
C THR A 340 11.93 3.76 19.80
N THR A 341 11.73 5.09 19.67
CA THR A 341 12.47 5.94 18.73
C THR A 341 13.98 5.93 19.02
N GLU A 342 14.36 5.89 20.30
CA GLU A 342 15.77 5.86 20.70
C GLU A 342 16.46 4.58 20.19
N ASN A 343 15.78 3.44 20.26
CA ASN A 343 16.31 2.17 19.73
C ASN A 343 16.39 2.21 18.22
N ALA A 344 15.41 2.80 17.54
CA ALA A 344 15.44 2.99 16.09
C ALA A 344 16.61 3.87 15.65
N GLY A 345 16.88 4.96 16.38
CA GLY A 345 18.05 5.81 16.12
C GLY A 345 19.37 5.06 16.25
N ARG A 346 19.51 4.23 17.31
CA ARG A 346 20.71 3.37 17.47
C ARG A 346 20.85 2.36 16.33
N GLN A 347 19.77 1.70 15.93
CA GLN A 347 19.79 0.77 14.79
C GLN A 347 20.24 1.47 13.50
N LEU A 348 19.74 2.68 13.24
CA LEU A 348 20.14 3.44 12.06
C LEU A 348 21.64 3.84 12.16
N GLN A 349 22.09 4.26 13.33
CA GLN A 349 23.50 4.58 13.58
C GLN A 349 24.42 3.35 13.42
N GLU A 350 23.97 2.14 13.78
CA GLU A 350 24.74 0.90 13.52
C GLU A 350 24.90 0.64 12.02
N ILE A 351 23.90 0.97 11.19
CA ILE A 351 23.97 0.81 9.72
C ILE A 351 24.91 1.83 9.09
N PHE A 352 24.90 3.09 9.55
CA PHE A 352 25.63 4.19 8.90
C PHE A 352 26.99 4.47 9.54
N GLY A 353 27.20 4.12 10.81
CA GLY A 353 28.36 4.53 11.58
C GLY A 353 28.20 5.90 12.26
N GLU A 354 27.21 6.69 11.86
CA GLU A 354 26.92 8.04 12.36
C GLU A 354 25.42 8.34 12.39
N THR A 355 25.02 9.44 13.00
CA THR A 355 23.62 9.88 12.99
C THR A 355 23.33 10.62 11.67
N VAL A 356 22.48 10.06 10.84
CA VAL A 356 22.13 10.60 9.50
C VAL A 356 20.68 11.07 9.41
N PHE A 357 19.84 10.74 10.39
CA PHE A 357 18.43 11.10 10.40
C PHE A 357 17.89 11.17 11.82
N ASP A 358 17.09 12.20 12.09
CA ASP A 358 16.46 12.42 13.38
C ASP A 358 15.13 11.65 13.48
N TYR A 359 14.89 11.01 14.63
CA TYR A 359 13.64 10.37 15.00
C TYR A 359 13.10 9.31 14.00
N PRO A 360 13.93 8.35 13.52
CA PRO A 360 13.43 7.28 12.65
C PRO A 360 12.39 6.44 13.39
N LYS A 361 11.40 5.92 12.66
CA LYS A 361 10.49 4.92 13.19
C LYS A 361 11.20 3.57 13.35
N PRO A 362 10.91 2.80 14.41
CA PRO A 362 11.52 1.49 14.58
C PRO A 362 10.99 0.48 13.55
N VAL A 363 11.90 -0.34 13.04
CA VAL A 363 11.57 -1.43 12.11
C VAL A 363 10.52 -2.36 12.73
N SER A 364 10.62 -2.62 14.03
CA SER A 364 9.68 -3.46 14.78
C SER A 364 8.23 -2.92 14.77
N LEU A 365 8.02 -1.60 14.79
CA LEU A 365 6.69 -1.00 14.67
C LEU A 365 6.08 -1.29 13.29
N ILE A 366 6.84 -1.04 12.24
CA ILE A 366 6.34 -1.22 10.86
C ILE A 366 6.07 -2.71 10.59
N LYS A 367 6.97 -3.60 11.03
CA LYS A 367 6.75 -5.06 10.97
C LYS A 367 5.46 -5.46 11.67
N TYR A 368 5.24 -4.92 12.87
CA TYR A 368 4.06 -5.22 13.67
C TYR A 368 2.77 -4.83 12.95
N LEU A 369 2.73 -3.61 12.36
CA LEU A 369 1.57 -3.11 11.62
C LEU A 369 1.32 -3.89 10.31
N ILE A 370 2.36 -4.21 9.54
CA ILE A 370 2.22 -5.00 8.31
C ILE A 370 1.69 -6.40 8.63
N ASN A 371 2.12 -7.00 9.72
CA ASN A 371 1.66 -8.32 10.16
C ASN A 371 0.19 -8.38 10.60
N PHE A 372 -0.50 -7.24 10.73
CA PHE A 372 -1.94 -7.26 10.95
C PHE A 372 -2.69 -7.80 9.73
N THR A 373 -2.10 -7.73 8.55
CA THR A 373 -2.67 -8.25 7.31
C THR A 373 -2.25 -9.71 7.09
N PRO A 374 -3.16 -10.60 6.64
CA PRO A 374 -2.84 -12.02 6.52
C PRO A 374 -1.97 -12.36 5.31
N SER A 375 -1.85 -11.47 4.31
CA SER A 375 -1.12 -11.75 3.07
C SER A 375 0.38 -11.60 3.25
N LYS A 376 1.12 -12.60 2.74
CA LYS A 376 2.59 -12.57 2.65
C LYS A 376 3.12 -12.09 1.30
N ASP A 377 2.21 -11.81 0.36
CA ASP A 377 2.51 -11.36 -1.01
C ASP A 377 1.95 -9.95 -1.27
N SER A 378 1.71 -9.18 -0.18
CA SER A 378 1.09 -7.86 -0.26
C SER A 378 2.02 -6.82 -0.87
N THR A 379 1.43 -5.86 -1.60
CA THR A 379 2.12 -4.65 -2.05
C THR A 379 1.96 -3.55 -1.00
N ILE A 380 3.08 -3.03 -0.52
CA ILE A 380 3.17 -2.02 0.53
C ILE A 380 3.61 -0.71 -0.09
N LEU A 381 2.95 0.39 0.27
CA LEU A 381 3.32 1.74 -0.15
C LEU A 381 3.59 2.63 1.06
N ASP A 382 4.71 3.36 1.00
CA ASP A 382 5.03 4.44 1.94
C ASP A 382 5.45 5.68 1.14
N PHE A 383 4.58 6.69 1.12
CA PHE A 383 4.84 7.93 0.38
C PHE A 383 5.32 9.10 1.26
N PHE A 384 5.76 8.78 2.47
CA PHE A 384 6.55 9.62 3.36
C PHE A 384 7.73 8.81 3.91
N ALA A 385 8.50 8.19 3.01
CA ALA A 385 9.45 7.14 3.37
C ALA A 385 10.58 7.58 4.33
N GLY A 386 10.90 8.86 4.37
CA GLY A 386 11.90 9.41 5.28
C GLY A 386 13.21 8.62 5.25
N SER A 387 13.56 7.95 6.34
CA SER A 387 14.78 7.12 6.40
C SER A 387 14.66 5.73 5.76
N GLY A 388 13.55 5.38 5.10
CA GLY A 388 13.35 4.10 4.41
C GLY A 388 13.10 2.90 5.33
N THR A 389 12.55 3.13 6.51
CA THR A 389 12.27 2.07 7.49
C THR A 389 11.30 1.03 6.98
N THR A 390 10.30 1.44 6.20
CA THR A 390 9.23 0.55 5.71
C THR A 390 9.77 -0.54 4.78
N LEU A 391 10.71 -0.21 3.90
CA LEU A 391 11.36 -1.21 3.05
C LEU A 391 12.22 -2.16 3.87
N HIS A 392 13.02 -1.66 4.80
CA HIS A 392 13.82 -2.49 5.70
C HIS A 392 12.92 -3.48 6.48
N ALA A 393 11.79 -3.00 7.03
CA ALA A 393 10.83 -3.84 7.73
C ALA A 393 10.21 -4.92 6.82
N THR A 394 9.88 -4.56 5.58
CA THR A 394 9.33 -5.50 4.59
C THR A 394 10.31 -6.60 4.25
N MET A 395 11.58 -6.26 3.99
CA MET A 395 12.63 -7.23 3.69
C MET A 395 12.90 -8.18 4.86
N GLN A 396 12.89 -7.67 6.09
CA GLN A 396 13.04 -8.52 7.28
C GLN A 396 11.87 -9.49 7.43
N LEU A 397 10.61 -9.02 7.23
CA LEU A 397 9.44 -9.90 7.27
C LEU A 397 9.52 -11.01 6.23
N ASN A 398 9.90 -10.68 4.99
CA ASN A 398 10.06 -11.68 3.94
C ASN A 398 11.11 -12.72 4.32
N SER A 399 12.24 -12.30 4.91
CA SER A 399 13.28 -13.21 5.39
C SER A 399 12.81 -14.09 6.55
N GLU A 400 11.97 -13.57 7.46
CA GLU A 400 11.50 -14.29 8.66
C GLU A 400 10.40 -15.31 8.36
N ASP A 401 9.50 -15.00 7.42
CA ASP A 401 8.29 -15.82 7.18
C ASP A 401 8.19 -16.41 5.77
N GLY A 402 9.22 -16.20 4.93
CA GLY A 402 9.28 -16.68 3.55
C GLY A 402 8.27 -15.98 2.64
N GLY A 403 7.84 -14.77 2.97
CA GLY A 403 6.92 -13.96 2.16
C GLY A 403 7.61 -13.29 0.97
N HIS A 404 6.80 -12.81 0.02
CA HIS A 404 7.24 -12.12 -1.20
C HIS A 404 6.63 -10.72 -1.30
N ARG A 405 6.46 -10.04 -0.14
CA ARG A 405 5.91 -8.69 -0.09
C ARG A 405 6.77 -7.74 -0.91
N LYS A 406 6.13 -6.89 -1.69
CA LYS A 406 6.76 -5.80 -2.45
C LYS A 406 6.56 -4.48 -1.72
N CYS A 407 7.59 -3.64 -1.69
CA CYS A 407 7.52 -2.32 -1.08
C CYS A 407 7.82 -1.23 -2.11
N ILE A 408 7.00 -0.18 -2.11
CA ILE A 408 7.18 1.04 -2.90
C ILE A 408 7.39 2.18 -1.91
N LEU A 409 8.52 2.86 -2.02
CA LEU A 409 8.85 4.03 -1.22
C LEU A 409 8.82 5.28 -2.09
N VAL A 410 8.31 6.38 -1.55
CA VAL A 410 8.39 7.70 -2.15
C VAL A 410 8.94 8.69 -1.15
N THR A 411 9.93 9.47 -1.54
CA THR A 411 10.44 10.61 -0.76
C THR A 411 11.09 11.63 -1.70
N ASN A 412 11.04 12.91 -1.33
CA ASN A 412 11.82 13.94 -2.02
C ASN A 412 13.31 13.78 -1.71
N ASN A 413 14.15 14.57 -2.37
CA ASN A 413 15.61 14.55 -2.14
C ASN A 413 16.12 15.83 -1.46
N GLU A 414 15.27 16.50 -0.69
CA GLU A 414 15.68 17.62 0.15
C GLU A 414 16.78 17.18 1.12
N ASN A 415 17.81 17.97 1.26
CA ASN A 415 19.00 17.63 2.04
C ASN A 415 19.65 16.29 1.65
N ASN A 416 19.44 15.81 0.43
CA ASN A 416 19.86 14.50 -0.09
C ASN A 416 19.29 13.31 0.68
N ILE A 417 18.10 13.43 1.27
CA ILE A 417 17.50 12.36 2.08
C ILE A 417 17.24 11.09 1.27
N CYS A 418 16.71 11.21 0.05
CA CYS A 418 16.42 10.05 -0.79
C CYS A 418 17.69 9.26 -1.12
N GLU A 419 18.72 9.94 -1.63
CA GLU A 419 19.95 9.28 -2.08
C GLU A 419 20.85 8.82 -0.95
N LYS A 420 21.13 9.72 0.02
CA LYS A 420 22.13 9.46 1.05
C LYS A 420 21.59 8.73 2.29
N VAL A 421 20.29 8.76 2.51
CA VAL A 421 19.69 8.10 3.67
C VAL A 421 18.80 6.94 3.23
N THR A 422 17.71 7.20 2.51
CA THR A 422 16.71 6.18 2.15
C THR A 422 17.31 5.07 1.28
N TYR A 423 17.95 5.45 0.17
CA TYR A 423 18.58 4.49 -0.75
C TYR A 423 19.76 3.79 -0.08
N GLU A 424 20.69 4.54 0.52
CA GLU A 424 21.91 3.98 1.09
C GLU A 424 21.62 3.03 2.25
N ARG A 425 20.64 3.34 3.13
CA ARG A 425 20.16 2.41 4.16
C ARG A 425 19.74 1.07 3.57
N ASN A 426 18.86 1.10 2.58
CA ASN A 426 18.29 -0.11 2.02
C ASN A 426 19.31 -0.89 1.19
N LYS A 427 20.22 -0.20 0.50
CA LYS A 427 21.37 -0.81 -0.17
C LYS A 427 22.26 -1.57 0.81
N ARG A 428 22.61 -0.98 1.95
CA ARG A 428 23.41 -1.65 3.01
C ARG A 428 22.66 -2.83 3.59
N VAL A 429 21.37 -2.70 3.83
CA VAL A 429 20.54 -3.81 4.34
C VAL A 429 20.46 -4.97 3.35
N ILE A 430 20.38 -4.69 2.04
CA ILE A 430 20.38 -5.72 0.99
C ILE A 430 21.74 -6.41 0.88
N ASN A 431 22.83 -5.64 0.86
CA ASN A 431 24.17 -6.14 0.59
C ASN A 431 24.91 -6.66 1.84
N GLY A 432 24.43 -6.30 3.03
CA GLY A 432 25.16 -6.43 4.28
C GLY A 432 26.05 -5.21 4.57
N TYR A 433 26.46 -5.06 5.81
CA TYR A 433 27.29 -3.95 6.28
C TYR A 433 28.11 -4.35 7.51
N THR A 434 29.20 -3.62 7.75
CA THR A 434 29.97 -3.74 8.97
C THR A 434 29.43 -2.73 9.99
N ASN A 435 29.01 -3.19 11.17
CA ASN A 435 28.49 -2.31 12.23
C ASN A 435 29.60 -1.54 12.95
N GLN A 436 29.25 -0.61 13.86
CA GLN A 436 30.21 0.18 14.62
C GLN A 436 31.17 -0.64 15.50
N LYS A 437 30.84 -1.89 15.83
CA LYS A 437 31.69 -2.81 16.61
C LYS A 437 32.66 -3.58 15.73
N GLY A 438 32.63 -3.39 14.41
CA GLY A 438 33.43 -4.14 13.45
C GLY A 438 32.88 -5.54 13.14
N GLU A 439 31.62 -5.81 13.48
CA GLU A 439 30.95 -7.07 13.19
C GLU A 439 30.26 -7.00 11.83
N GLU A 440 30.45 -8.05 11.01
CA GLU A 440 29.76 -8.20 9.72
C GLU A 440 28.28 -8.56 9.94
N VAL A 441 27.37 -7.73 9.46
CA VAL A 441 25.93 -7.99 9.42
C VAL A 441 25.57 -8.52 8.04
N PRO A 442 25.08 -9.77 7.92
CA PRO A 442 24.76 -10.35 6.62
C PRO A 442 23.60 -9.60 5.96
N GLY A 443 23.66 -9.48 4.63
CA GLY A 443 22.65 -8.83 3.84
C GLY A 443 21.38 -9.65 3.67
N LEU A 444 20.27 -8.96 3.43
CA LEU A 444 19.00 -9.54 3.01
C LEU A 444 18.99 -9.68 1.47
N THR A 445 19.82 -10.59 0.96
CA THR A 445 20.21 -10.69 -0.46
C THR A 445 19.10 -11.18 -1.39
N HIS A 446 17.94 -11.63 -0.87
CA HIS A 446 16.78 -12.06 -1.66
C HIS A 446 15.83 -10.89 -1.93
N ASN A 447 16.38 -9.73 -2.26
CA ASN A 447 15.62 -8.51 -2.54
C ASN A 447 16.31 -7.70 -3.64
N ASN A 448 15.57 -7.26 -4.64
CA ASN A 448 16.00 -6.29 -5.63
C ASN A 448 15.46 -4.89 -5.29
N LEU A 449 16.15 -3.85 -5.71
CA LEU A 449 15.71 -2.47 -5.55
C LEU A 449 15.90 -1.71 -6.85
N ARG A 450 14.82 -1.08 -7.33
CA ARG A 450 14.81 -0.19 -8.48
C ARG A 450 14.62 1.24 -8.02
N TYR A 451 15.36 2.14 -8.63
CA TYR A 451 15.36 3.55 -8.29
C TYR A 451 14.78 4.36 -9.46
N TYR A 452 13.74 5.13 -9.19
CA TYR A 452 13.09 5.99 -10.16
C TYR A 452 13.14 7.44 -9.72
N LYS A 453 13.12 8.35 -10.69
CA LYS A 453 12.88 9.78 -10.47
C LYS A 453 11.54 10.18 -11.06
N THR A 454 10.83 11.06 -10.35
CA THR A 454 9.64 11.70 -10.91
C THR A 454 10.06 12.81 -11.85
N GLU A 455 9.66 12.68 -13.10
CA GLU A 455 9.86 13.69 -14.14
C GLU A 455 8.51 14.14 -14.70
N PHE A 456 8.52 15.17 -15.56
CA PHE A 456 7.30 15.74 -16.11
C PHE A 456 7.30 15.71 -17.63
N VAL A 457 6.16 15.35 -18.20
CA VAL A 457 5.91 15.40 -19.64
C VAL A 457 4.75 16.35 -19.92
N PRO A 458 4.88 17.26 -20.89
CA PRO A 458 3.79 18.15 -21.27
C PRO A 458 2.51 17.38 -21.63
N ARG A 459 1.35 17.85 -21.19
CA ARG A 459 0.06 17.31 -21.59
C ARG A 459 -0.31 17.61 -23.04
N ASP A 460 0.37 18.57 -23.67
CA ASP A 460 0.14 18.91 -25.06
C ASP A 460 0.65 17.79 -25.99
N GLN A 461 -0.28 17.09 -26.63
CA GLN A 461 0.00 16.00 -27.56
C GLN A 461 0.22 16.45 -28.99
N SER A 462 -0.01 17.72 -29.31
CA SER A 462 0.22 18.26 -30.66
C SER A 462 1.69 18.25 -31.07
N ASN A 463 2.60 18.17 -30.08
CA ASN A 463 4.05 18.17 -30.30
C ASN A 463 4.60 16.74 -30.31
N PHE A 464 5.20 16.33 -31.43
CA PHE A 464 5.85 15.03 -31.61
C PHE A 464 6.89 14.67 -30.53
N LYS A 465 7.62 15.67 -30.00
CA LYS A 465 8.61 15.44 -28.92
C LYS A 465 7.93 15.05 -27.60
N SER A 466 6.85 15.74 -27.24
CA SER A 466 6.09 15.45 -26.02
C SER A 466 5.48 14.06 -26.09
N ARG A 467 4.94 13.69 -27.24
CA ARG A 467 4.37 12.37 -27.49
C ARG A 467 5.41 11.26 -27.36
N ARG A 468 6.61 11.46 -27.89
CA ARG A 468 7.72 10.50 -27.81
C ARG A 468 8.25 10.34 -26.38
N ALA A 469 8.38 11.42 -25.61
CA ALA A 469 8.79 11.39 -24.22
C ALA A 469 7.76 10.63 -23.36
N LEU A 470 6.48 10.90 -23.62
CA LEU A 470 5.38 10.20 -22.95
C LEU A 470 5.39 8.70 -23.22
N MET A 471 5.62 8.29 -24.46
CA MET A 471 5.72 6.88 -24.84
C MET A 471 6.90 6.17 -24.15
N ALA A 472 8.04 6.83 -24.04
CA ALA A 472 9.19 6.26 -23.35
C ALA A 472 8.89 5.99 -21.87
N SER A 473 8.28 6.96 -21.18
CA SER A 473 7.92 6.83 -19.77
C SER A 473 6.78 5.83 -19.52
N LEU A 474 5.91 5.60 -20.51
CA LEU A 474 4.88 4.57 -20.44
C LEU A 474 5.48 3.17 -20.30
N VAL A 475 6.59 2.89 -20.98
CA VAL A 475 7.26 1.57 -20.89
C VAL A 475 7.70 1.28 -19.46
N ASP A 476 8.32 2.24 -18.77
CA ASP A 476 8.74 2.07 -17.38
C ASP A 476 7.55 1.84 -16.46
N LEU A 477 6.44 2.55 -16.67
CA LEU A 477 5.19 2.32 -15.94
C LEU A 477 4.64 0.92 -16.17
N LEU A 478 4.69 0.40 -17.40
CA LEU A 478 4.24 -0.96 -17.72
C LEU A 478 5.16 -2.02 -17.10
N CYS A 479 6.47 -1.80 -17.07
CA CYS A 479 7.42 -2.65 -16.36
C CYS A 479 7.09 -2.73 -14.86
N ILE A 480 6.85 -1.59 -14.23
CA ILE A 480 6.45 -1.49 -12.82
C ILE A 480 5.11 -2.20 -12.59
N LYS A 481 4.10 -1.97 -13.47
CA LYS A 481 2.76 -2.56 -13.38
C LYS A 481 2.78 -4.08 -13.44
N ASN A 482 3.59 -4.65 -14.35
CA ASN A 482 3.65 -6.09 -14.60
C ASN A 482 4.74 -6.82 -13.81
N ASN A 483 5.62 -6.08 -13.16
CA ASN A 483 6.82 -6.61 -12.48
C ASN A 483 7.75 -7.38 -13.43
N ILE A 484 7.83 -6.96 -14.71
CA ILE A 484 8.65 -7.56 -15.78
C ILE A 484 9.63 -6.50 -16.25
N TYR A 485 10.94 -6.74 -16.10
CA TYR A 485 11.94 -5.69 -16.24
C TYR A 485 13.07 -6.00 -17.20
N LYS A 486 13.34 -7.29 -17.49
CA LYS A 486 14.51 -7.67 -18.30
C LYS A 486 14.23 -7.51 -19.78
N GLU A 487 14.68 -6.34 -20.33
CA GLU A 487 14.56 -6.07 -21.77
C GLU A 487 15.39 -7.05 -22.59
N GLN A 488 14.83 -7.53 -23.70
CA GLN A 488 15.45 -8.41 -24.67
C GLN A 488 15.90 -7.61 -25.88
N GLU A 489 17.04 -7.94 -26.46
CA GLU A 489 17.55 -7.28 -27.65
C GLU A 489 16.77 -7.59 -28.92
N THR A 490 16.12 -8.75 -28.97
CA THR A 490 15.40 -9.25 -30.13
C THR A 490 14.02 -9.77 -29.75
N PHE A 491 13.07 -9.72 -30.70
CA PHE A 491 11.78 -10.37 -30.62
C PHE A 491 11.59 -11.29 -31.85
N GLY A 492 11.29 -12.57 -31.65
CA GLY A 492 11.21 -13.55 -32.72
C GLY A 492 12.49 -13.58 -33.60
N GLY A 493 13.67 -13.44 -33.01
CA GLY A 493 14.95 -13.44 -33.70
C GLY A 493 15.29 -12.16 -34.47
N LYS A 494 14.42 -11.13 -34.48
CA LYS A 494 14.68 -9.84 -35.15
C LYS A 494 14.90 -8.73 -34.15
N LYS A 495 15.75 -7.78 -34.52
CA LYS A 495 16.01 -6.56 -33.74
C LYS A 495 15.07 -5.44 -34.21
N PHE A 496 14.41 -4.77 -33.27
CA PHE A 496 13.54 -3.63 -33.52
C PHE A 496 14.11 -2.36 -32.89
N LYS A 497 13.81 -1.21 -33.51
CA LYS A 497 14.13 0.08 -32.90
C LYS A 497 13.33 0.26 -31.62
N LYS A 498 13.96 0.74 -30.54
CA LYS A 498 13.33 0.92 -29.22
C LYS A 498 12.11 1.86 -29.20
N ASN A 499 12.00 2.74 -30.18
CA ASN A 499 10.85 3.62 -30.38
C ASN A 499 9.70 3.00 -31.18
N VAL A 500 9.87 1.76 -31.63
CA VAL A 500 8.87 1.00 -32.40
C VAL A 500 8.29 -0.14 -31.57
N LEU A 501 9.17 -0.92 -30.92
CA LEU A 501 8.78 -2.09 -30.17
C LEU A 501 9.78 -2.35 -29.03
N ARG A 502 9.27 -2.70 -27.86
CA ARG A 502 10.05 -3.12 -26.69
C ARG A 502 9.56 -4.48 -26.20
N TYR A 503 10.46 -5.41 -26.00
CA TYR A 503 10.15 -6.75 -25.50
C TYR A 503 10.89 -7.02 -24.19
N PHE A 504 10.15 -7.49 -23.20
CA PHE A 504 10.66 -7.81 -21.87
C PHE A 504 10.32 -9.26 -21.54
N LYS A 505 11.26 -9.97 -20.93
CA LYS A 505 11.07 -11.34 -20.49
C LYS A 505 11.94 -11.64 -19.28
N ASP A 506 11.29 -12.06 -18.22
CA ASP A 506 11.92 -12.59 -17.00
C ASP A 506 11.03 -13.71 -16.45
N GLU A 507 11.23 -14.11 -15.20
CA GLU A 507 10.44 -15.16 -14.56
C GLU A 507 9.01 -14.78 -14.26
N ALA A 508 8.75 -13.48 -14.00
CA ALA A 508 7.39 -12.99 -13.78
C ALA A 508 6.52 -13.09 -15.04
N GLY A 509 7.15 -13.31 -16.21
CA GLY A 509 6.46 -13.50 -17.48
C GLY A 509 7.12 -12.81 -18.64
N GLN A 510 6.32 -12.50 -19.65
CA GLN A 510 6.79 -11.78 -20.83
C GLN A 510 5.81 -10.70 -21.27
N MET A 511 6.36 -9.58 -21.74
CA MET A 511 5.61 -8.39 -22.12
C MET A 511 6.16 -7.77 -23.41
N LEU A 512 5.27 -7.48 -24.34
CA LEU A 512 5.56 -6.77 -25.58
C LEU A 512 4.85 -5.42 -25.56
N VAL A 513 5.59 -4.34 -25.77
CA VAL A 513 5.05 -2.99 -25.88
C VAL A 513 5.27 -2.50 -27.30
N VAL A 514 4.18 -2.39 -28.04
CA VAL A 514 4.15 -1.90 -29.42
C VAL A 514 3.91 -0.41 -29.38
N LEU A 515 4.92 0.38 -29.73
CA LEU A 515 4.90 1.84 -29.73
C LEU A 515 4.53 2.44 -31.09
N ASP A 516 4.56 1.62 -32.15
CA ASP A 516 4.14 1.98 -33.50
C ASP A 516 3.19 0.88 -34.02
N GLU A 517 1.92 1.22 -34.18
CA GLU A 517 0.87 0.26 -34.60
C GLU A 517 1.11 -0.38 -35.97
N ARG A 518 1.91 0.28 -36.85
CA ARG A 518 2.23 -0.21 -38.20
C ARG A 518 2.98 -1.54 -38.21
N VAL A 519 3.59 -1.94 -37.09
CA VAL A 519 4.31 -3.23 -36.99
C VAL A 519 3.42 -4.39 -36.54
N VAL A 520 2.15 -4.15 -36.20
CA VAL A 520 1.24 -5.19 -35.67
C VAL A 520 1.16 -6.39 -36.61
N SER A 521 0.97 -6.16 -37.90
CA SER A 521 0.91 -7.25 -38.91
C SER A 521 2.22 -8.05 -38.99
N ILE A 522 3.36 -7.40 -38.75
CA ILE A 522 4.70 -8.00 -38.83
C ILE A 522 4.98 -8.89 -37.62
N ILE A 523 4.52 -8.51 -36.43
CA ILE A 523 4.84 -9.21 -35.19
C ILE A 523 3.93 -10.42 -34.91
N ILE A 524 2.74 -10.49 -35.49
CA ILE A 524 1.78 -11.60 -35.29
C ILE A 524 2.39 -12.98 -35.55
N PRO A 525 3.07 -13.23 -36.70
CA PRO A 525 3.72 -14.51 -36.92
C PRO A 525 4.80 -14.83 -35.89
N MET A 526 5.52 -13.81 -35.42
CA MET A 526 6.63 -13.96 -34.48
C MET A 526 6.13 -14.28 -33.06
N ILE A 527 4.92 -13.85 -32.70
CA ILE A 527 4.30 -14.15 -31.40
C ILE A 527 4.14 -15.65 -31.21
N ALA A 528 3.72 -16.38 -32.26
CA ALA A 528 3.52 -17.81 -32.21
C ALA A 528 4.82 -18.59 -31.94
N GLU A 529 5.99 -18.00 -32.22
CA GLU A 529 7.30 -18.62 -31.97
C GLU A 529 7.78 -18.36 -30.51
N VAL A 530 7.31 -17.27 -29.88
CA VAL A 530 7.81 -16.79 -28.57
C VAL A 530 6.85 -17.14 -27.44
N ALA A 531 5.54 -17.10 -27.68
CA ALA A 531 4.51 -17.25 -26.67
C ALA A 531 3.90 -18.66 -26.65
N THR A 532 3.53 -19.14 -25.46
CA THR A 532 2.83 -20.42 -25.27
C THR A 532 1.65 -20.23 -24.32
N LYS A 533 0.72 -21.21 -24.27
CA LYS A 533 -0.40 -21.18 -23.31
C LYS A 533 0.07 -21.20 -21.86
N GLN A 534 1.22 -21.81 -21.56
CA GLN A 534 1.79 -21.86 -20.21
C GLN A 534 2.55 -20.59 -19.85
N ASN A 535 3.06 -19.87 -20.85
CA ASN A 535 3.72 -18.57 -20.68
C ASN A 535 3.18 -17.60 -21.74
N PRO A 536 1.97 -17.05 -21.51
CA PRO A 536 1.34 -16.11 -22.44
C PRO A 536 2.11 -14.80 -22.51
N LEU A 537 2.09 -14.17 -23.69
CA LEU A 537 2.69 -12.87 -23.93
C LEU A 537 1.67 -11.77 -23.64
N LYS A 538 1.98 -10.87 -22.70
CA LYS A 538 1.20 -9.64 -22.49
C LYS A 538 1.53 -8.67 -23.61
N VAL A 539 0.53 -8.24 -24.37
CA VAL A 539 0.72 -7.33 -25.50
C VAL A 539 0.02 -6.01 -25.22
N TYR A 540 0.77 -4.94 -25.21
CA TYR A 540 0.29 -3.56 -25.14
C TYR A 540 0.53 -2.89 -26.48
N VAL A 541 -0.53 -2.35 -27.09
CA VAL A 541 -0.43 -1.59 -28.35
C VAL A 541 -0.78 -0.14 -28.05
N TYR A 542 0.14 0.76 -28.38
CA TYR A 542 -0.15 2.19 -28.35
C TYR A 542 -0.81 2.58 -29.68
N SER A 543 -2.00 3.15 -29.62
CA SER A 543 -2.74 3.68 -30.75
C SER A 543 -3.26 5.07 -30.44
N ASP A 544 -3.41 5.87 -31.47
CA ASP A 544 -4.02 7.19 -31.39
C ASP A 544 -5.57 7.15 -31.27
N GLY A 545 -6.17 5.97 -31.41
CA GLY A 545 -7.60 5.75 -31.35
C GLY A 545 -8.02 4.69 -30.34
N ALA A 546 -9.32 4.57 -30.11
CA ALA A 546 -9.93 3.55 -29.25
C ALA A 546 -10.05 2.18 -29.95
N TYR A 547 -8.98 1.74 -30.64
CA TYR A 547 -8.98 0.51 -31.40
C TYR A 547 -8.51 -0.67 -30.55
N ALA A 548 -9.29 -1.73 -30.50
CA ALA A 548 -9.05 -2.86 -29.59
C ALA A 548 -8.04 -3.89 -30.11
N TYR A 549 -7.68 -3.88 -31.40
CA TYR A 549 -6.77 -4.84 -32.08
C TYR A 549 -7.12 -6.33 -31.94
N GLU A 550 -8.30 -6.67 -31.42
CA GLU A 550 -8.73 -8.06 -31.21
C GLU A 550 -8.80 -8.84 -32.53
N ASP A 551 -9.25 -8.17 -33.59
CA ASP A 551 -9.38 -8.78 -34.91
C ASP A 551 -8.02 -9.13 -35.54
N GLU A 552 -7.02 -8.26 -35.39
CA GLU A 552 -5.66 -8.49 -35.87
C GLU A 552 -4.97 -9.63 -35.14
N PHE A 553 -5.11 -9.66 -33.80
CA PHE A 553 -4.49 -10.68 -32.96
C PHE A 553 -5.29 -11.98 -32.86
N HIS A 554 -6.45 -12.14 -33.56
CA HIS A 554 -7.35 -13.28 -33.41
C HIS A 554 -6.63 -14.65 -33.54
N LYS A 555 -5.62 -14.75 -34.42
CA LYS A 555 -4.84 -16.00 -34.64
C LYS A 555 -3.96 -16.39 -33.47
N VAL A 556 -3.53 -15.44 -32.67
CA VAL A 556 -2.60 -15.66 -31.56
C VAL A 556 -3.25 -15.42 -30.17
N MET A 557 -4.53 -15.07 -30.14
CA MET A 557 -5.27 -14.89 -28.88
C MET A 557 -5.12 -16.03 -27.86
N PRO A 558 -5.00 -17.32 -28.25
CA PRO A 558 -4.81 -18.41 -27.29
C PRO A 558 -3.48 -18.38 -26.51
N VAL A 559 -2.51 -17.59 -26.97
CA VAL A 559 -1.14 -17.51 -26.39
C VAL A 559 -0.76 -16.10 -25.96
N ILE A 560 -1.68 -15.12 -26.09
CA ILE A 560 -1.45 -13.76 -25.67
C ILE A 560 -2.49 -13.32 -24.63
N GLU A 561 -2.13 -12.29 -23.88
CA GLU A 561 -3.03 -11.46 -23.10
C GLU A 561 -2.97 -10.06 -23.72
N LEU A 562 -3.99 -9.71 -24.51
CA LEU A 562 -4.09 -8.36 -25.07
C LEU A 562 -4.51 -7.40 -23.97
N CYS A 563 -3.60 -6.51 -23.61
CA CYS A 563 -3.75 -5.62 -22.48
C CYS A 563 -4.10 -4.21 -22.94
N ALA A 564 -5.15 -3.63 -22.37
CA ALA A 564 -5.43 -2.22 -22.56
C ALA A 564 -4.35 -1.34 -21.89
N MET A 565 -4.07 -0.19 -22.51
CA MET A 565 -3.30 0.86 -21.84
C MET A 565 -4.02 1.25 -20.52
N PRO A 566 -3.28 1.66 -19.47
CA PRO A 566 -3.94 2.03 -18.21
C PRO A 566 -4.96 3.15 -18.41
N ASP A 567 -6.23 2.90 -18.11
CA ASP A 567 -7.31 3.89 -18.25
C ASP A 567 -7.01 5.19 -17.51
N ALA A 568 -6.45 5.07 -16.29
CA ALA A 568 -6.07 6.24 -15.50
C ALA A 568 -5.04 7.12 -16.22
N PHE A 569 -4.13 6.53 -17.00
CA PHE A 569 -3.16 7.24 -17.81
C PHE A 569 -3.83 7.95 -19.01
N LEU A 570 -4.72 7.25 -19.71
CA LEU A 570 -5.48 7.82 -20.83
C LEU A 570 -6.38 8.97 -20.35
N GLN A 571 -7.10 8.78 -19.24
CA GLN A 571 -7.93 9.82 -18.63
C GLN A 571 -7.10 11.03 -18.16
N ALA A 572 -5.88 10.79 -17.65
CA ALA A 572 -4.97 11.85 -17.26
C ALA A 572 -4.52 12.70 -18.46
N LEU A 573 -4.23 12.05 -19.59
CA LEU A 573 -3.91 12.73 -20.85
C LEU A 573 -5.05 13.61 -21.34
N GLU A 574 -6.27 13.10 -21.29
CA GLU A 574 -7.48 13.78 -21.75
C GLU A 574 -7.97 14.85 -20.76
N GLY A 575 -7.38 14.94 -19.57
CA GLY A 575 -7.82 15.87 -18.52
C GLY A 575 -9.17 15.52 -17.90
N ARG A 576 -9.62 14.26 -18.03
CA ARG A 576 -10.91 13.75 -17.54
C ARG A 576 -10.84 13.14 -16.13
N THR A 577 -9.76 13.32 -15.42
CA THR A 577 -9.59 12.72 -14.08
C THR A 577 -9.74 13.77 -12.97
N ASP A 578 -10.40 13.37 -11.88
CA ASP A 578 -10.51 14.18 -10.65
C ASP A 578 -9.23 14.12 -9.79
N ILE A 579 -8.24 13.29 -10.17
CA ILE A 579 -6.97 13.10 -9.46
C ILE A 579 -5.98 14.21 -9.79
N LEU A 580 -6.10 14.78 -10.97
CA LEU A 580 -5.23 15.84 -11.46
C LEU A 580 -6.01 17.16 -11.56
N PRO A 581 -5.34 18.29 -11.43
CA PRO A 581 -5.99 19.58 -11.64
C PRO A 581 -6.54 19.67 -13.07
N LYS A 582 -7.70 20.32 -13.21
CA LYS A 582 -8.27 20.61 -14.52
C LYS A 582 -7.32 21.52 -15.30
N ARG A 583 -7.09 21.17 -16.57
CA ARG A 583 -6.26 21.99 -17.46
C ARG A 583 -6.85 23.41 -17.56
N LYS A 584 -6.02 24.43 -17.35
CA LYS A 584 -6.40 25.81 -17.63
C LYS A 584 -6.21 26.05 -19.13
N TYR A 585 -7.30 26.01 -19.87
CA TYR A 585 -7.28 26.48 -21.26
C TYR A 585 -7.20 28.00 -21.25
N SER A 586 -6.18 28.57 -21.92
CA SER A 586 -6.22 30.00 -22.22
C SER A 586 -7.35 30.30 -23.21
N ASP A 587 -7.92 31.50 -23.17
CA ASP A 587 -8.96 31.91 -24.14
C ASP A 587 -8.52 31.72 -25.60
N ALA A 588 -7.21 31.81 -25.87
CA ALA A 588 -6.61 31.54 -27.18
C ALA A 588 -6.65 30.05 -27.54
N MET A 589 -6.30 29.15 -26.60
CA MET A 589 -6.35 27.70 -26.80
C MET A 589 -7.79 27.21 -26.92
N MET A 590 -8.72 27.80 -26.18
CA MET A 590 -10.14 27.47 -26.30
C MET A 590 -10.70 27.85 -27.67
N LYS A 591 -10.28 29.00 -28.22
CA LYS A 591 -10.65 29.40 -29.58
C LYS A 591 -10.04 28.47 -30.63
N GLU A 592 -8.79 28.07 -30.47
CA GLU A 592 -8.10 27.14 -31.38
C GLU A 592 -8.73 25.75 -31.33
N PHE A 593 -9.08 25.25 -30.13
CA PHE A 593 -9.81 23.99 -29.94
C PHE A 593 -11.19 24.02 -30.63
N LEU A 594 -11.97 25.08 -30.43
CA LEU A 594 -13.28 25.24 -31.07
C LEU A 594 -13.17 25.40 -32.59
N GLN A 595 -12.09 26.03 -33.09
CA GLN A 595 -11.82 26.12 -34.53
C GLN A 595 -11.43 24.76 -35.10
N ASN A 596 -10.63 23.97 -34.40
CA ASN A 596 -10.23 22.63 -34.82
C ASN A 596 -11.37 21.62 -34.76
N GLU A 597 -12.27 21.69 -33.75
CA GLU A 597 -13.52 20.90 -33.74
C GLU A 597 -14.44 21.27 -34.90
N ALA A 598 -14.59 22.56 -35.17
CA ALA A 598 -15.39 23.02 -36.32
C ALA A 598 -14.78 22.59 -37.67
N LEU A 599 -13.46 22.59 -37.79
CA LEU A 599 -12.74 22.07 -38.95
C LEU A 599 -12.85 20.53 -39.06
N ALA A 600 -12.78 19.80 -37.94
CA ALA A 600 -12.95 18.36 -37.91
C ALA A 600 -14.38 17.94 -38.33
N MET A 601 -15.40 18.64 -37.84
CA MET A 601 -16.80 18.39 -38.28
C MET A 601 -16.99 18.72 -39.75
N HIS A 602 -16.34 19.78 -40.25
CA HIS A 602 -16.40 20.12 -41.68
C HIS A 602 -15.63 19.14 -42.55
N ASN A 603 -14.50 18.59 -42.05
CA ASN A 603 -13.73 17.53 -42.71
C ASN A 603 -14.46 16.18 -42.72
N GLU A 604 -15.24 15.84 -41.69
CA GLU A 604 -16.10 14.63 -41.72
C GLU A 604 -17.19 14.70 -42.82
N GLU A 605 -17.74 15.86 -43.07
CA GLU A 605 -18.68 16.02 -44.20
C GLU A 605 -17.97 15.94 -45.57
N VAL A 606 -16.78 16.56 -45.70
CA VAL A 606 -15.96 16.51 -46.92
C VAL A 606 -15.37 15.11 -47.16
N VAL A 607 -14.98 14.38 -46.09
CA VAL A 607 -14.49 12.99 -46.19
C VAL A 607 -15.65 12.03 -46.56
N LYS A 608 -16.85 12.26 -46.08
CA LYS A 608 -18.03 11.47 -46.52
C LYS A 608 -18.41 11.71 -47.99
N GLU A 609 -18.14 12.89 -48.52
CA GLU A 609 -18.31 13.16 -49.96
C GLU A 609 -17.17 12.65 -50.84
N ALA A 610 -15.96 12.48 -50.30
CA ALA A 610 -14.77 12.04 -51.01
C ALA A 610 -14.53 10.49 -51.00
N LEU A 611 -15.30 9.74 -50.22
CA LEU A 611 -15.19 8.28 -50.08
C LEU A 611 -15.99 7.49 -51.13
N SER A 612 -16.21 8.03 -52.33
CA SER A 612 -16.60 7.24 -53.48
C SER A 612 -15.40 7.16 -54.43
N ASP A 613 -14.78 6.00 -54.51
CA ASP A 613 -14.04 5.39 -55.62
C ASP A 613 -12.51 5.21 -55.59
N ASP A 614 -11.71 5.63 -54.60
CA ASP A 614 -10.23 5.45 -54.73
C ASP A 614 -9.47 4.95 -53.47
N TYR A 615 -10.07 4.08 -52.65
CA TYR A 615 -9.41 3.66 -51.40
C TYR A 615 -8.37 2.54 -51.53
N ASP A 616 -8.36 1.81 -52.66
CA ASP A 616 -7.48 0.64 -52.82
C ASP A 616 -6.06 0.93 -53.29
N TYR A 617 -5.77 2.13 -53.76
CA TYR A 617 -4.44 2.47 -54.32
C TYR A 617 -3.43 3.00 -53.29
N VAL A 618 -3.92 3.66 -52.23
CA VAL A 618 -3.05 4.32 -51.24
C VAL A 618 -2.47 3.36 -50.20
N LEU A 619 -3.10 2.20 -49.98
CA LEU A 619 -2.63 1.21 -49.00
C LEU A 619 -1.42 0.38 -49.52
N LYS A 620 -1.32 0.13 -50.83
CA LYS A 620 -0.19 -0.64 -51.40
C LYS A 620 1.14 0.12 -51.42
N GLU A 621 1.13 1.42 -51.65
CA GLU A 621 2.38 2.23 -51.61
C GLU A 621 2.91 2.48 -50.18
N LYS A 622 2.05 2.39 -49.15
CA LYS A 622 2.48 2.54 -47.74
C LYS A 622 3.08 1.25 -47.17
N GLU A 623 2.71 0.09 -47.63
CA GLU A 623 3.28 -1.17 -47.15
C GLU A 623 4.72 -1.41 -47.63
N ASP A 624 5.08 -0.97 -48.83
CA ASP A 624 6.42 -1.17 -49.40
C ASP A 624 7.49 -0.20 -48.83
N ASN A 625 7.08 0.97 -48.29
CA ASN A 625 8.01 1.95 -47.72
C ASN A 625 8.26 1.77 -46.20
N VAL A 626 7.41 1.02 -45.49
CA VAL A 626 7.51 0.84 -44.05
C VAL A 626 8.53 -0.24 -43.66
N THR A 627 8.81 -1.20 -44.51
CA THR A 627 9.72 -2.32 -44.24
C THR A 627 11.19 -1.92 -44.14
N ASN A 628 11.63 -0.85 -44.80
CA ASN A 628 13.05 -0.47 -44.85
C ASN A 628 13.50 0.43 -43.67
N ASP A 629 12.58 1.10 -42.99
CA ASP A 629 12.92 2.01 -41.88
C ASP A 629 12.75 1.42 -40.46
N ILE A 630 12.22 0.21 -40.34
CA ILE A 630 11.80 -0.40 -39.06
C ILE A 630 12.76 -1.50 -38.58
N ILE A 631 13.51 -2.12 -39.48
CA ILE A 631 14.46 -3.21 -39.20
C ILE A 631 15.86 -2.73 -39.52
N ASP A 632 16.80 -2.76 -38.57
CA ASP A 632 18.23 -2.56 -38.79
C ASP A 632 18.90 -3.79 -39.38
#